data_70a1a9862756112d4702600c80aa3712
#
_entry.id   70a1a9862756112d4702600c80aa3712
#
_cell.length_a   1.000
_cell.length_b   1.000
_cell.length_c   1.000
_cell.angle_alpha   90.00
_cell.angle_beta   90.00
_cell.angle_gamma   90.00
#
_symmetry.space_group_name_H-M   'P 1'
#
loop_
_entity.id
_entity.type
_entity.pdbx_description
1 polymer ?
#
loop_
_entity_poly.entity_id
_entity_poly.type
_entity_poly.pdbx_seq_one_letter_code
_entity_poly.pdbx_strand_id
1 'polypeptide(L)' 'MKIPARQREALRALPASGSFLFRDYLPDAKGVVVGLRRAGLIRKVGVHRERGCRLTSWELTERARRILR' A
#
# COMPACT_ATOMS: atom_id res chain seq x y z
N MET A 1 -3.88 6.21 -17.22
CA MET A 1 -4.80 6.60 -16.14
C MET A 1 -4.08 7.52 -15.16
N LYS A 2 -4.69 8.66 -14.86
CA LYS A 2 -4.11 9.58 -13.89
C LYS A 2 -4.41 9.11 -12.46
N ILE A 3 -3.40 9.12 -11.63
CA ILE A 3 -3.54 8.78 -10.23
C ILE A 3 -3.60 10.09 -9.44
N PRO A 4 -4.56 10.25 -8.50
CA PRO A 4 -4.60 11.44 -7.66
C PRO A 4 -3.26 11.69 -6.98
N ALA A 5 -2.88 12.95 -6.84
CA ALA A 5 -1.62 13.34 -6.23
C ALA A 5 -1.45 12.73 -4.83
N ARG A 6 -2.55 12.67 -4.07
CA ARG A 6 -2.56 12.10 -2.73
C ARG A 6 -2.13 10.62 -2.73
N GLN A 7 -2.64 9.84 -3.71
CA GLN A 7 -2.27 8.44 -3.83
C GLN A 7 -0.83 8.28 -4.28
N ARG A 8 -0.36 9.16 -5.17
CA ARG A 8 1.03 9.15 -5.63
C ARG A 8 2.00 9.43 -4.49
N GLU A 9 1.68 10.40 -3.65
CA GLU A 9 2.48 10.69 -2.47
C GLU A 9 2.53 9.52 -1.51
N ALA A 10 1.39 8.85 -1.31
CA ALA A 10 1.31 7.66 -0.47
C ALA A 10 2.21 6.56 -1.02
N LEU A 11 2.21 6.33 -2.34
CA LEU A 11 3.07 5.34 -2.96
C LEU A 11 4.55 5.63 -2.70
N ARG A 12 4.95 6.89 -2.76
CA ARG A 12 6.34 7.29 -2.53
C ARG A 12 6.79 7.03 -1.09
N ALA A 13 5.85 7.04 -0.15
CA ALA A 13 6.15 6.77 1.25
C ALA A 13 6.31 5.28 1.54
N LEU A 14 5.90 4.41 0.63
CA LEU A 14 5.94 2.97 0.82
C LEU A 14 7.21 2.35 0.24
N PRO A 15 7.68 1.22 0.81
CA PRO A 15 8.87 0.55 0.28
C PRO A 15 8.62 -0.01 -1.11
N ALA A 16 9.60 0.18 -2.01
CA ALA A 16 9.49 -0.28 -3.40
C ALA A 16 9.59 -1.80 -3.52
N SER A 17 10.20 -2.46 -2.58
CA SER A 17 10.34 -3.92 -2.59
C SER A 17 10.02 -4.50 -1.22
N GLY A 18 9.60 -5.75 -1.20
CA GLY A 18 9.23 -6.43 0.02
C GLY A 18 7.81 -6.10 0.50
N SER A 19 7.35 -6.81 1.50
CA SER A 19 6.04 -6.57 2.09
C SER A 19 6.11 -5.52 3.19
N PHE A 20 4.98 -4.88 3.47
CA PHE A 20 4.90 -3.83 4.48
C PHE A 20 3.53 -3.81 5.12
N LEU A 21 3.46 -3.14 6.28
CA LEU A 21 2.20 -2.85 6.97
C LEU A 21 1.94 -1.34 6.82
N PHE A 22 0.74 -0.98 6.44
CA PHE A 22 0.40 0.44 6.27
C PHE A 22 0.58 1.26 7.55
N ARG A 23 0.30 0.67 8.70
CA ARG A 23 0.45 1.37 9.97
C ARG A 23 1.86 1.88 10.24
N ASP A 24 2.87 1.23 9.65
CA ASP A 24 4.27 1.63 9.83
C ASP A 24 4.66 2.84 8.99
N TYR A 25 3.91 3.11 7.94
CA TYR A 25 4.21 4.17 6.99
C TYR A 25 3.14 5.25 6.91
N LEU A 26 1.87 4.84 6.98
CA LEU A 26 0.72 5.71 6.80
C LEU A 26 -0.36 5.34 7.82
N PRO A 27 -0.27 5.81 9.07
CA PRO A 27 -1.20 5.40 10.13
C PRO A 27 -2.67 5.71 9.86
N ASP A 28 -2.99 6.76 9.12
CA ASP A 28 -4.37 7.14 8.81
C ASP A 28 -4.73 6.89 7.35
N ALA A 29 -4.38 5.71 6.84
CA ALA A 29 -4.44 5.44 5.42
C ALA A 29 -5.67 4.67 4.92
N LYS A 30 -6.74 4.53 5.70
CA LYS A 30 -7.89 3.69 5.31
C LYS A 30 -8.42 4.01 3.91
N GLY A 31 -8.71 5.28 3.63
CA GLY A 31 -9.22 5.68 2.31
C GLY A 31 -8.19 5.50 1.20
N VAL A 32 -6.92 5.77 1.51
CA VAL A 32 -5.83 5.62 0.56
C VAL A 32 -5.63 4.15 0.20
N VAL A 33 -5.68 3.25 1.18
CA VAL A 33 -5.54 1.81 0.95
C VAL A 33 -6.59 1.31 -0.03
N VAL A 34 -7.85 1.69 0.17
CA VAL A 34 -8.94 1.30 -0.72
C VAL A 34 -8.69 1.81 -2.14
N GLY A 35 -8.27 3.07 -2.28
CA GLY A 35 -7.96 3.66 -3.58
C GLY A 35 -6.81 2.97 -4.29
N LEU A 36 -5.72 2.68 -3.58
CA LEU A 36 -4.57 1.99 -4.14
C LEU A 36 -4.93 0.57 -4.57
N ARG A 37 -5.73 -0.12 -3.77
CA ARG A 37 -6.16 -1.48 -4.09
C ARG A 37 -7.02 -1.50 -5.35
N ARG A 38 -7.99 -0.60 -5.47
CA ARG A 38 -8.86 -0.49 -6.64
C ARG A 38 -8.08 -0.15 -7.90
N ALA A 39 -7.05 0.66 -7.77
CA ALA A 39 -6.20 1.03 -8.89
C ALA A 39 -5.20 -0.07 -9.29
N GLY A 40 -5.12 -1.17 -8.52
CA GLY A 40 -4.20 -2.26 -8.81
C GLY A 40 -2.75 -1.92 -8.48
N LEU A 41 -2.52 -1.03 -7.53
CA LEU A 41 -1.18 -0.58 -7.16
C LEU A 41 -0.58 -1.33 -5.99
N ILE A 42 -1.41 -2.00 -5.19
CA ILE A 42 -0.98 -2.82 -4.07
C ILE A 42 -1.69 -4.16 -4.14
N ARG A 43 -1.07 -5.19 -3.56
CA ARG A 43 -1.71 -6.49 -3.42
C ARG A 43 -1.46 -7.05 -2.03
N LYS A 44 -2.42 -7.83 -1.56
CA LYS A 44 -2.35 -8.49 -0.27
C LYS A 44 -1.36 -9.65 -0.35
N VAL A 45 -0.39 -9.67 0.55
CA VAL A 45 0.59 -10.75 0.63
C VAL A 45 0.20 -11.78 1.67
N GLY A 46 -0.28 -11.33 2.83
CA GLY A 46 -0.67 -12.23 3.89
C GLY A 46 -1.33 -11.51 5.04
N VAL A 47 -1.77 -12.30 6.01
CA VAL A 47 -2.37 -11.79 7.24
C VAL A 47 -1.67 -12.46 8.40
N HIS A 48 -1.31 -11.69 9.42
CA HIS A 48 -0.80 -12.24 10.66
C HIS A 48 -1.47 -11.58 11.84
N ARG A 49 -1.43 -12.24 12.97
CA ARG A 49 -2.03 -11.72 14.20
C ARG A 49 -0.94 -11.28 15.16
N GLU A 50 -1.15 -10.11 15.73
CA GLU A 50 -0.26 -9.57 16.73
C GLU A 50 -1.13 -8.99 17.86
N ARG A 51 -0.98 -9.49 19.06
CA ARG A 51 -1.75 -9.07 20.24
C ARG A 51 -3.27 -9.07 20.01
N GLY A 52 -3.77 -10.10 19.31
CA GLY A 52 -5.19 -10.23 19.04
C GLY A 52 -5.69 -9.38 17.88
N CYS A 53 -4.83 -8.56 17.29
CA CYS A 53 -5.18 -7.75 16.13
C CYS A 53 -4.76 -8.44 14.83
N ARG A 54 -5.63 -8.35 13.83
CA ARG A 54 -5.33 -8.88 12.51
C ARG A 54 -4.59 -7.82 11.70
N LEU A 55 -3.39 -8.16 11.23
CA LEU A 55 -2.57 -7.27 10.43
C LEU A 55 -2.42 -7.83 9.02
N THR A 56 -2.68 -7.02 8.03
CA THR A 56 -2.53 -7.40 6.62
C THR A 56 -1.22 -6.86 6.09
N SER A 57 -0.41 -7.74 5.49
CA SER A 57 0.80 -7.35 4.80
C SER A 57 0.51 -7.12 3.33
N TRP A 58 1.08 -6.09 2.77
CA TRP A 58 0.89 -5.67 1.38
C TRP A 58 2.22 -5.53 0.68
N GLU A 59 2.19 -5.52 -0.65
CA GLU A 59 3.36 -5.16 -1.45
C GLU A 59 2.92 -4.33 -2.64
N LEU A 60 3.84 -3.53 -3.19
CA LEU A 60 3.57 -2.76 -4.39
C LEU A 60 3.54 -3.71 -5.59
N THR A 61 2.59 -3.48 -6.50
CA THR A 61 2.52 -4.22 -7.75
C THR A 61 3.52 -3.64 -8.74
N GLU A 62 3.77 -4.35 -9.82
CA GLU A 62 4.63 -3.84 -10.88
C GLU A 62 4.09 -2.54 -11.47
N ARG A 63 2.77 -2.42 -11.58
CA ARG A 63 2.13 -1.18 -12.04
C ARG A 63 2.55 0.01 -11.17
N ALA A 64 2.54 -0.16 -9.84
CA ALA A 64 2.97 0.88 -8.92
C ALA A 64 4.43 1.24 -9.12
N ARG A 65 5.29 0.25 -9.30
CA ARG A 65 6.71 0.47 -9.53
C ARG A 65 6.97 1.26 -10.80
N ARG A 66 6.20 0.99 -11.86
CA ARG A 66 6.31 1.74 -13.12
C ARG A 66 5.95 3.20 -12.93
N ILE A 67 4.93 3.47 -12.13
CA ILE A 67 4.49 4.84 -11.84
C ILE A 67 5.55 5.61 -11.06
N LEU A 68 6.27 4.91 -10.18
CA LEU A 68 7.30 5.53 -9.33
C LEU A 68 8.65 5.74 -10.03
N ARG A 69 8.83 5.16 -11.20
CA ARG A 69 10.06 5.34 -11.98
C ARG A 69 10.20 6.72 -12.58
#